data_921764052dceb939f83590bcc0114e17
#
_entry.id   921764052dceb939f83590bcc0114e17
#
_cell.length_a   1.000
_cell.length_b   1.000
_cell.length_c   1.000
_cell.angle_alpha   90.00
_cell.angle_beta   90.00
_cell.angle_gamma   90.00
#
_symmetry.space_group_name_H-M   'P 1'
#
loop_
_entity.id
_entity.type
_entity.pdbx_description
1 polymer ?
#
loop_
_entity_poly.entity_id
_entity_poly.type
_entity_poly.pdbx_seq_one_letter_code
_entity_poly.pdbx_strand_id
1 'polypeptide(L)'
;RDLMSHPDIPEMRNLEPPRDTINCNDGALDLISLQAHSSCPEDNFFHAFDLSCEQILDPPMRGSYFETFAAQISAGNPDVRRQLLEMLAIAMTGTQLKYFYVMLGPSNSGKSQWGRFVQELVGRENVESVQSIADFGGRFTPGSLCGKLLASCLDLPNGTLPQNAIGVLKTFCGDDSVKGEVKYKQSFTYYRKPLLMMAGNHSIKVNRAEHEDALFNRMIVVPFADPNVEESERIPELYQRFLDEAPYIVHEACMAYQDLAARNWVPTRVPVPAEYAPQEGNQALLAAKAFVEDCISFETGSQVTTAELYDAYLEYAFDEGFPELNKTAFGRALSSVLNQAVPEAAPVKRVRGSKSRRYTNIALA
;
A
#
# COMPACT_ATOMS: atom_id res chain seq x y z
N ARG A 1 -22.38 -9.34 15.06
CA ARG A 1 -21.50 -8.16 14.89
C ARG A 1 -21.07 -7.54 16.20
N ASP A 2 -21.99 -7.37 17.14
CA ASP A 2 -21.67 -6.82 18.47
C ASP A 2 -20.78 -7.76 19.30
N LEU A 3 -20.78 -9.06 19.04
CA LEU A 3 -20.00 -10.05 19.78
C LEU A 3 -18.49 -9.88 19.58
N MET A 4 -18.03 -9.61 18.36
CA MET A 4 -16.59 -9.42 18.04
C MET A 4 -16.01 -8.18 18.72
N SER A 5 -16.81 -7.16 18.95
CA SER A 5 -16.42 -5.92 19.61
C SER A 5 -16.83 -5.87 21.09
N HIS A 6 -17.48 -6.94 21.63
CA HIS A 6 -17.98 -6.93 22.99
C HIS A 6 -16.83 -7.05 23.98
N PRO A 7 -16.69 -6.10 24.92
CA PRO A 7 -15.57 -6.10 25.88
C PRO A 7 -15.55 -7.33 26.80
N ASP A 8 -16.70 -7.97 27.00
CA ASP A 8 -16.87 -9.10 27.90
C ASP A 8 -16.57 -10.46 27.25
N ILE A 9 -16.19 -10.48 25.92
CA ILE A 9 -15.82 -11.72 25.23
C ILE A 9 -14.47 -11.49 24.49
N PRO A 10 -13.37 -11.27 25.22
CA PRO A 10 -12.04 -11.01 24.61
C PRO A 10 -11.54 -12.20 23.79
N GLU A 11 -11.95 -13.40 24.14
CA GLU A 11 -11.53 -14.65 23.51
C GLU A 11 -12.02 -14.76 22.05
N MET A 12 -13.21 -14.22 21.74
CA MET A 12 -13.75 -14.26 20.38
C MET A 12 -12.94 -13.45 19.34
N ARG A 13 -12.14 -12.48 19.78
CA ARG A 13 -11.30 -11.67 18.87
C ARG A 13 -10.14 -12.45 18.27
N ASN A 14 -9.78 -13.55 18.90
CA ASN A 14 -8.67 -14.41 18.50
C ASN A 14 -9.15 -15.74 17.91
N LEU A 15 -10.47 -15.92 17.75
CA LEU A 15 -10.99 -17.05 16.99
C LEU A 15 -10.64 -16.86 15.52
N GLU A 16 -10.03 -17.86 14.95
CA GLU A 16 -9.65 -17.87 13.54
C GLU A 16 -10.52 -18.86 12.78
N PRO A 17 -11.15 -18.47 11.66
CA PRO A 17 -11.76 -19.45 10.76
C PRO A 17 -10.67 -20.31 10.12
N PRO A 18 -11.04 -21.43 9.47
CA PRO A 18 -10.11 -22.25 8.74
C PRO A 18 -9.35 -21.40 7.73
N ARG A 19 -8.03 -21.64 7.66
CA ARG A 19 -7.20 -20.96 6.66
C ARG A 19 -7.65 -21.33 5.26
N ASP A 20 -7.41 -20.43 4.34
CA ASP A 20 -7.63 -20.66 2.91
C ASP A 20 -9.09 -20.97 2.53
N THR A 21 -10.04 -20.71 3.43
CA THR A 21 -11.45 -21.08 3.28
C THR A 21 -12.35 -19.84 3.32
N ILE A 22 -13.36 -19.83 2.46
CA ILE A 22 -14.43 -18.84 2.46
C ILE A 22 -15.77 -19.50 2.81
N ASN A 23 -16.64 -18.77 3.49
CA ASN A 23 -17.98 -19.22 3.83
C ASN A 23 -18.98 -18.63 2.82
N CYS A 24 -19.69 -19.51 2.12
CA CYS A 24 -20.71 -19.19 1.10
C CYS A 24 -22.12 -19.51 1.61
N ASN A 25 -23.15 -19.23 0.80
CA ASN A 25 -24.54 -19.49 1.15
C ASN A 25 -24.88 -20.98 1.32
N ASP A 26 -24.17 -21.84 0.61
CA ASP A 26 -24.40 -23.29 0.54
C ASP A 26 -23.33 -24.14 1.24
N GLY A 27 -22.37 -23.49 1.90
CA GLY A 27 -21.29 -24.15 2.63
C GLY A 27 -19.99 -23.36 2.67
N ALA A 28 -18.91 -24.02 3.01
CA ALA A 28 -17.57 -23.45 3.01
C ALA A 28 -16.74 -24.04 1.87
N LEU A 29 -15.97 -23.21 1.19
CA LEU A 29 -15.09 -23.58 0.08
C LEU A 29 -13.62 -23.37 0.47
N ASP A 30 -12.84 -24.42 0.46
CA ASP A 30 -11.38 -24.34 0.55
C ASP A 30 -10.79 -23.96 -0.82
N LEU A 31 -10.06 -22.84 -0.87
CA LEU A 31 -9.54 -22.27 -2.11
C LEU A 31 -8.32 -23.02 -2.66
N ILE A 32 -7.63 -23.79 -1.81
CA ILE A 32 -6.47 -24.59 -2.22
C ILE A 32 -6.91 -25.91 -2.84
N SER A 33 -7.77 -26.64 -2.13
CA SER A 33 -8.23 -27.97 -2.58
C SER A 33 -9.42 -27.90 -3.53
N LEU A 34 -10.13 -26.76 -3.59
CA LEU A 34 -11.42 -26.58 -4.28
C LEU A 34 -12.49 -27.58 -3.80
N GLN A 35 -12.45 -27.91 -2.52
CA GLN A 35 -13.46 -28.77 -1.92
C GLN A 35 -14.43 -27.94 -1.09
N ALA A 36 -15.72 -28.16 -1.34
CA ALA A 36 -16.79 -27.58 -0.53
C ALA A 36 -17.22 -28.56 0.55
N HIS A 37 -17.54 -28.02 1.73
CA HIS A 37 -18.10 -28.76 2.85
C HIS A 37 -19.19 -27.93 3.54
N SER A 38 -20.03 -28.58 4.34
CA SER A 38 -21.04 -27.88 5.13
C SER A 38 -20.37 -27.01 6.19
N SER A 39 -20.73 -25.76 6.28
CA SER A 39 -20.27 -24.87 7.36
C SER A 39 -20.82 -25.33 8.70
N CYS A 40 -20.01 -25.27 9.74
CA CYS A 40 -20.41 -25.56 11.12
C CYS A 40 -19.96 -24.44 12.07
N PRO A 41 -20.57 -24.31 13.27
CA PRO A 41 -20.19 -23.29 14.24
C PRO A 41 -18.71 -23.34 14.66
N GLU A 42 -18.11 -24.52 14.64
CA GLU A 42 -16.72 -24.78 15.01
C GLU A 42 -15.73 -24.16 14.00
N ASP A 43 -16.17 -23.87 12.78
CA ASP A 43 -15.37 -23.19 11.77
C ASP A 43 -15.10 -21.72 12.11
N ASN A 44 -15.82 -21.17 13.08
CA ASN A 44 -15.64 -19.78 13.53
C ASN A 44 -15.72 -18.74 12.42
N PHE A 45 -16.54 -18.97 11.39
CA PHE A 45 -16.79 -17.97 10.36
C PHE A 45 -17.60 -16.81 10.92
N PHE A 46 -17.09 -15.61 10.75
CA PHE A 46 -17.77 -14.37 11.14
C PHE A 46 -18.38 -13.65 9.92
N HIS A 47 -18.08 -14.14 8.74
CA HIS A 47 -18.51 -13.59 7.46
C HIS A 47 -19.11 -14.67 6.60
N ALA A 48 -20.12 -14.32 5.81
CA ALA A 48 -20.64 -15.17 4.75
C ALA A 48 -20.75 -14.32 3.49
N PHE A 49 -20.30 -14.88 2.38
CA PHE A 49 -20.40 -14.22 1.07
C PHE A 49 -21.71 -14.62 0.40
N ASP A 50 -22.33 -13.68 -0.26
CA ASP A 50 -23.54 -13.94 -1.07
C ASP A 50 -23.18 -14.61 -2.40
N LEU A 51 -22.60 -15.82 -2.27
CA LEU A 51 -22.11 -16.66 -3.35
C LEU A 51 -22.45 -18.11 -3.03
N SER A 52 -22.56 -18.93 -4.07
CA SER A 52 -22.68 -20.40 -3.96
C SER A 52 -21.34 -21.06 -4.30
N CYS A 53 -20.91 -22.01 -3.47
CA CYS A 53 -19.75 -22.85 -3.74
C CYS A 53 -19.90 -23.59 -5.09
N GLU A 54 -21.09 -24.11 -5.38
CA GLU A 54 -21.38 -24.78 -6.63
C GLU A 54 -21.14 -23.85 -7.84
N GLN A 55 -21.64 -22.61 -7.78
CA GLN A 55 -21.44 -21.64 -8.85
C GLN A 55 -20.01 -21.17 -9.00
N ILE A 56 -19.24 -21.13 -7.91
CA ILE A 56 -17.80 -20.83 -7.98
C ILE A 56 -17.04 -22.00 -8.63
N LEU A 57 -17.36 -23.24 -8.28
CA LEU A 57 -16.68 -24.41 -8.80
C LEU A 57 -16.99 -24.68 -10.29
N ASP A 58 -18.21 -24.40 -10.72
CA ASP A 58 -18.68 -24.50 -12.12
C ASP A 58 -19.41 -23.20 -12.53
N PRO A 59 -18.69 -22.14 -12.88
CA PRO A 59 -19.29 -20.85 -13.18
C PRO A 59 -20.26 -20.93 -14.37
N PRO A 60 -21.50 -20.41 -14.22
CA PRO A 60 -22.54 -20.50 -15.25
C PRO A 60 -22.23 -19.68 -16.51
N MET A 61 -21.31 -18.73 -16.41
CA MET A 61 -20.91 -17.86 -17.52
C MET A 61 -19.43 -17.50 -17.40
N ARG A 62 -18.84 -17.11 -18.53
CA ARG A 62 -17.51 -16.48 -18.54
C ARG A 62 -17.64 -15.00 -18.22
N GLY A 63 -16.68 -14.47 -17.48
CA GLY A 63 -16.62 -13.07 -17.07
C GLY A 63 -16.20 -12.12 -18.22
N SER A 64 -17.07 -11.88 -19.18
CA SER A 64 -16.73 -11.07 -20.36
C SER A 64 -16.43 -9.61 -20.02
N TYR A 65 -17.13 -9.02 -19.07
CA TYR A 65 -16.86 -7.66 -18.61
C TYR A 65 -15.53 -7.58 -17.84
N PHE A 66 -15.30 -8.54 -16.95
CA PHE A 66 -14.05 -8.61 -16.20
C PHE A 66 -12.84 -8.83 -17.11
N GLU A 67 -12.93 -9.77 -18.05
CA GLU A 67 -11.80 -10.06 -18.95
C GLU A 67 -11.50 -8.88 -19.87
N THR A 68 -12.53 -8.20 -20.40
CA THR A 68 -12.34 -6.99 -21.19
C THR A 68 -11.69 -5.89 -20.36
N PHE A 69 -12.19 -5.65 -19.17
CA PHE A 69 -11.62 -4.68 -18.25
C PHE A 69 -10.16 -5.00 -17.91
N ALA A 70 -9.87 -6.24 -17.50
CA ALA A 70 -8.53 -6.67 -17.15
C ALA A 70 -7.54 -6.52 -18.33
N ALA A 71 -7.97 -6.85 -19.54
CA ALA A 71 -7.17 -6.65 -20.76
C ALA A 71 -6.88 -5.18 -21.02
N GLN A 72 -7.87 -4.30 -20.88
CA GLN A 72 -7.72 -2.86 -21.08
C GLN A 72 -6.73 -2.22 -20.09
N ILE A 73 -6.92 -2.47 -18.79
CA ILE A 73 -6.08 -1.84 -17.75
C ILE A 73 -4.67 -2.41 -17.67
N SER A 74 -4.46 -3.63 -18.15
CA SER A 74 -3.15 -4.30 -18.07
C SER A 74 -2.19 -3.94 -19.19
N ALA A 75 -2.64 -3.20 -20.20
CA ALA A 75 -1.86 -2.96 -21.43
C ALA A 75 -1.23 -4.25 -21.99
N GLY A 76 -1.94 -5.38 -21.90
CA GLY A 76 -1.50 -6.69 -22.37
C GLY A 76 -0.58 -7.47 -21.41
N ASN A 77 -0.31 -6.96 -20.21
CA ASN A 77 0.46 -7.69 -19.20
C ASN A 77 -0.46 -8.58 -18.34
N PRO A 78 -0.43 -9.93 -18.49
CA PRO A 78 -1.32 -10.83 -17.77
C PRO A 78 -1.09 -10.84 -16.25
N ASP A 79 0.07 -10.39 -15.78
CA ASP A 79 0.39 -10.38 -14.36
C ASP A 79 -0.40 -9.29 -13.61
N VAL A 80 -0.86 -8.23 -14.29
CA VAL A 80 -1.77 -7.23 -13.69
C VAL A 80 -3.13 -7.87 -13.37
N ARG A 81 -3.69 -8.65 -14.31
CA ARG A 81 -4.90 -9.44 -14.05
C ARG A 81 -4.70 -10.37 -12.85
N ARG A 82 -3.57 -11.07 -12.80
CA ARG A 82 -3.23 -11.97 -11.68
C ARG A 82 -3.17 -11.21 -10.35
N GLN A 83 -2.57 -10.02 -10.30
CA GLN A 83 -2.54 -9.18 -9.09
C GLN A 83 -3.94 -8.82 -8.58
N LEU A 84 -4.89 -8.51 -9.48
CA LEU A 84 -6.28 -8.23 -9.09
C LEU A 84 -6.93 -9.45 -8.44
N LEU A 85 -6.74 -10.62 -9.01
CA LEU A 85 -7.31 -11.88 -8.54
C LEU A 85 -6.67 -12.34 -7.22
N GLU A 86 -5.36 -12.24 -7.07
CA GLU A 86 -4.65 -12.49 -5.80
C GLU A 86 -5.18 -11.57 -4.70
N MET A 87 -5.30 -10.26 -4.98
CA MET A 87 -5.81 -9.28 -4.03
C MET A 87 -7.24 -9.62 -3.59
N LEU A 88 -8.11 -10.03 -4.53
CA LEU A 88 -9.48 -10.44 -4.22
C LEU A 88 -9.51 -11.67 -3.32
N ALA A 89 -8.79 -12.73 -3.65
CA ALA A 89 -8.76 -13.96 -2.88
C ALA A 89 -8.22 -13.73 -1.45
N ILE A 90 -7.17 -12.90 -1.31
CA ILE A 90 -6.62 -12.50 0.00
C ILE A 90 -7.67 -11.72 0.81
N ALA A 91 -8.41 -10.80 0.17
CA ALA A 91 -9.47 -10.04 0.84
C ALA A 91 -10.60 -10.96 1.34
N MET A 92 -10.98 -11.97 0.58
CA MET A 92 -12.05 -12.92 0.93
C MET A 92 -11.63 -13.89 2.03
N THR A 93 -10.44 -14.46 1.96
CA THR A 93 -9.93 -15.41 2.96
C THR A 93 -9.45 -14.75 4.25
N GLY A 94 -9.10 -13.45 4.18
CA GLY A 94 -8.42 -12.75 5.26
C GLY A 94 -7.02 -13.30 5.54
N THR A 95 -6.38 -13.90 4.54
CA THR A 95 -5.01 -14.41 4.63
C THR A 95 -4.04 -13.31 5.00
N GLN A 96 -3.23 -13.56 6.03
CA GLN A 96 -2.26 -12.58 6.51
C GLN A 96 -1.00 -12.63 5.65
N LEU A 97 -0.75 -11.57 4.91
CA LEU A 97 0.47 -11.37 4.14
C LEU A 97 1.23 -10.14 4.63
N LYS A 98 2.55 -10.14 4.40
CA LYS A 98 3.42 -8.99 4.70
C LYS A 98 3.32 -7.87 3.66
N TYR A 99 2.21 -7.80 2.94
CA TYR A 99 2.03 -6.92 1.79
C TYR A 99 0.69 -6.19 1.85
N PHE A 100 0.66 -5.04 1.21
CA PHE A 100 -0.57 -4.28 0.92
C PHE A 100 -0.60 -3.87 -0.55
N TYR A 101 -1.78 -3.63 -1.09
CA TYR A 101 -1.96 -3.36 -2.50
C TYR A 101 -2.29 -1.89 -2.75
N VAL A 102 -1.68 -1.32 -3.79
CA VAL A 102 -1.91 0.05 -4.22
C VAL A 102 -2.16 0.08 -5.73
N MET A 103 -3.37 0.38 -6.13
CA MET A 103 -3.77 0.57 -7.51
C MET A 103 -3.40 1.98 -7.96
N LEU A 104 -2.47 2.10 -8.90
CA LEU A 104 -2.02 3.40 -9.42
C LEU A 104 -2.26 3.50 -10.92
N GLY A 105 -2.70 4.65 -11.38
CA GLY A 105 -3.00 4.88 -12.78
C GLY A 105 -3.72 6.20 -13.01
N PRO A 106 -3.96 6.60 -14.26
CA PRO A 106 -4.65 7.84 -14.59
C PRO A 106 -6.08 7.87 -14.06
N SER A 107 -6.67 9.05 -14.00
CA SER A 107 -8.09 9.19 -13.68
C SER A 107 -8.92 8.40 -14.68
N ASN A 108 -10.07 7.88 -14.23
CA ASN A 108 -10.98 7.09 -15.06
C ASN A 108 -10.44 5.76 -15.60
N SER A 109 -9.32 5.26 -15.09
CA SER A 109 -8.78 3.95 -15.47
C SER A 109 -9.52 2.75 -14.86
N GLY A 110 -10.59 2.96 -14.09
CA GLY A 110 -11.39 1.87 -13.52
C GLY A 110 -10.97 1.39 -12.12
N LYS A 111 -9.94 2.00 -11.49
CA LYS A 111 -9.49 1.64 -10.12
C LYS A 111 -10.63 1.62 -9.11
N SER A 112 -11.46 2.68 -9.10
CA SER A 112 -12.60 2.78 -8.19
C SER A 112 -13.70 1.78 -8.50
N GLN A 113 -13.86 1.36 -9.76
CA GLN A 113 -14.83 0.32 -10.16
C GLN A 113 -14.42 -1.04 -9.59
N TRP A 114 -13.13 -1.39 -9.75
CA TRP A 114 -12.58 -2.60 -9.16
C TRP A 114 -12.63 -2.57 -7.62
N GLY A 115 -12.17 -1.48 -7.03
CA GLY A 115 -12.20 -1.32 -5.57
C GLY A 115 -13.61 -1.44 -4.99
N ARG A 116 -14.62 -0.85 -5.65
CA ARG A 116 -16.03 -0.95 -5.25
C ARG A 116 -16.57 -2.37 -5.40
N PHE A 117 -16.21 -3.07 -6.48
CA PHE A 117 -16.56 -4.49 -6.65
C PHE A 117 -16.02 -5.32 -5.48
N VAL A 118 -14.75 -5.18 -5.12
CA VAL A 118 -14.16 -5.90 -4.00
C VAL A 118 -14.87 -5.57 -2.68
N GLN A 119 -15.20 -4.30 -2.43
CA GLN A 119 -15.93 -3.87 -1.23
C GLN A 119 -17.33 -4.49 -1.14
N GLU A 120 -18.09 -4.49 -2.24
CA GLU A 120 -19.45 -5.04 -2.27
C GLU A 120 -19.41 -6.57 -2.11
N LEU A 121 -18.50 -7.25 -2.81
CA LEU A 121 -18.35 -8.70 -2.75
C LEU A 121 -17.95 -9.19 -1.33
N VAL A 122 -17.00 -8.50 -0.71
CA VAL A 122 -16.56 -8.82 0.65
C VAL A 122 -17.65 -8.48 1.69
N GLY A 123 -18.60 -7.63 1.32
CA GLY A 123 -19.66 -7.12 2.19
C GLY A 123 -19.22 -5.85 2.91
N ARG A 124 -19.98 -4.78 2.73
CA ARG A 124 -19.67 -3.44 3.29
C ARG A 124 -19.38 -3.44 4.77
N GLU A 125 -20.01 -4.31 5.49
CA GLU A 125 -19.79 -4.49 6.92
C GLU A 125 -18.43 -5.06 7.29
N ASN A 126 -17.80 -5.76 6.38
CA ASN A 126 -16.48 -6.36 6.55
C ASN A 126 -15.37 -5.43 6.04
N VAL A 127 -15.76 -4.25 5.59
CA VAL A 127 -14.87 -3.22 5.07
C VAL A 127 -14.78 -2.04 6.04
N GLU A 128 -13.59 -1.53 6.26
CA GLU A 128 -13.35 -0.20 6.82
C GLU A 128 -12.85 0.71 5.70
N SER A 129 -13.62 1.74 5.39
CA SER A 129 -13.24 2.74 4.40
C SER A 129 -12.62 3.94 5.10
N VAL A 130 -11.36 4.23 4.79
CA VAL A 130 -10.63 5.40 5.27
C VAL A 130 -10.53 6.45 4.15
N GLN A 131 -10.61 7.72 4.51
CA GLN A 131 -10.59 8.81 3.53
C GLN A 131 -9.18 9.15 3.08
N SER A 132 -8.19 8.89 3.93
CA SER A 132 -6.78 9.13 3.61
C SER A 132 -5.88 8.13 4.31
N ILE A 133 -4.65 7.96 3.80
CA ILE A 133 -3.64 7.15 4.50
C ILE A 133 -3.28 7.77 5.87
N ALA A 134 -3.39 9.07 6.03
CA ALA A 134 -3.16 9.75 7.31
C ALA A 134 -4.11 9.25 8.40
N ASP A 135 -5.33 8.85 8.03
CA ASP A 135 -6.34 8.33 8.95
C ASP A 135 -5.92 7.02 9.61
N PHE A 136 -5.07 6.22 8.96
CA PHE A 136 -4.47 5.03 9.59
C PHE A 136 -3.65 5.38 10.83
N GLY A 137 -3.05 6.59 10.88
CA GLY A 137 -2.35 7.12 12.07
C GLY A 137 -3.29 7.64 13.15
N GLY A 138 -4.59 7.63 12.94
CA GLY A 138 -5.60 8.06 13.92
C GLY A 138 -5.66 7.13 15.12
N ARG A 139 -5.89 7.69 16.32
CA ARG A 139 -5.88 6.95 17.58
C ARG A 139 -6.86 5.77 17.62
N PHE A 140 -8.03 5.93 17.02
CA PHE A 140 -9.12 4.94 17.07
C PHE A 140 -9.20 4.04 15.83
N THR A 141 -8.51 4.40 14.76
CA THR A 141 -8.54 3.64 13.50
C THR A 141 -8.08 2.20 13.67
N PRO A 142 -6.98 1.89 14.40
CA PRO A 142 -6.63 0.50 14.65
C PRO A 142 -7.74 -0.30 15.33
N GLY A 143 -8.55 0.35 16.17
CA GLY A 143 -9.69 -0.30 16.82
C GLY A 143 -10.85 -0.61 15.88
N SER A 144 -11.14 0.27 14.90
CA SER A 144 -12.23 0.05 13.93
C SER A 144 -11.89 -1.03 12.90
N LEU A 145 -10.60 -1.32 12.71
CA LEU A 145 -10.11 -2.34 11.78
C LEU A 145 -10.21 -3.78 12.34
N CYS A 146 -10.45 -3.92 13.64
CA CYS A 146 -10.61 -5.24 14.26
C CYS A 146 -11.83 -5.98 13.70
N GLY A 147 -11.63 -7.21 13.25
CA GLY A 147 -12.70 -8.04 12.68
C GLY A 147 -13.10 -7.69 11.25
N LYS A 148 -12.42 -6.74 10.61
CA LYS A 148 -12.61 -6.44 9.20
C LYS A 148 -11.77 -7.38 8.31
N LEU A 149 -12.25 -7.63 7.10
CA LEU A 149 -11.51 -8.35 6.06
C LEU A 149 -10.70 -7.39 5.18
N LEU A 150 -11.23 -6.20 4.95
CA LEU A 150 -10.66 -5.20 4.05
C LEU A 150 -10.60 -3.82 4.72
N ALA A 151 -9.48 -3.14 4.60
CA ALA A 151 -9.35 -1.72 4.83
C ALA A 151 -9.03 -1.03 3.50
N SER A 152 -9.85 -0.09 3.09
CA SER A 152 -9.75 0.51 1.75
C SER A 152 -9.66 2.03 1.80
N CYS A 153 -8.81 2.58 0.91
CA CYS A 153 -8.72 4.00 0.61
C CYS A 153 -8.69 4.16 -0.92
N LEU A 154 -9.84 4.45 -1.52
CA LEU A 154 -9.99 4.45 -2.98
C LEU A 154 -9.72 5.81 -3.64
N ASP A 155 -9.34 6.81 -2.89
CA ASP A 155 -8.94 8.13 -3.39
C ASP A 155 -7.77 8.65 -2.58
N LEU A 156 -6.57 8.18 -2.92
CA LEU A 156 -5.34 8.63 -2.27
C LEU A 156 -5.03 10.06 -2.66
N PRO A 157 -4.97 11.00 -1.71
CA PRO A 157 -4.55 12.35 -1.98
C PRO A 157 -3.09 12.38 -2.45
N ASN A 158 -2.79 13.32 -3.37
CA ASN A 158 -1.40 13.58 -3.73
C ASN A 158 -0.68 14.24 -2.56
N GLY A 159 0.09 13.48 -1.83
CA GLY A 159 0.79 13.98 -0.66
C GLY A 159 1.78 13.00 -0.10
N THR A 160 2.52 13.45 0.91
CA THR A 160 3.51 12.64 1.61
C THR A 160 2.88 11.96 2.82
N LEU A 161 3.17 10.69 2.99
CA LEU A 161 2.71 9.91 4.13
C LEU A 161 3.24 10.49 5.45
N PRO A 162 2.37 10.75 6.43
CA PRO A 162 2.81 11.11 7.77
C PRO A 162 3.46 9.92 8.46
N GLN A 163 4.44 10.17 9.32
CA GLN A 163 5.26 9.12 9.95
C GLN A 163 4.45 8.16 10.83
N ASN A 164 3.40 8.65 11.51
CA ASN A 164 2.49 7.80 12.29
C ASN A 164 1.74 6.81 11.42
N ALA A 165 1.28 7.20 10.23
CA ALA A 165 0.63 6.30 9.29
C ALA A 165 1.60 5.21 8.77
N ILE A 166 2.86 5.57 8.49
CA ILE A 166 3.89 4.59 8.09
C ILE A 166 4.08 3.52 9.18
N GLY A 167 4.13 3.92 10.44
CA GLY A 167 4.24 3.01 11.58
C GLY A 167 3.06 2.01 11.63
N VAL A 168 1.85 2.50 11.45
CA VAL A 168 0.65 1.67 11.42
C VAL A 168 0.66 0.72 10.22
N LEU A 169 0.96 1.19 9.01
CA LEU A 169 1.06 0.34 7.81
C LEU A 169 2.09 -0.79 8.01
N LYS A 170 3.24 -0.50 8.62
CA LYS A 170 4.24 -1.52 8.94
C LYS A 170 3.73 -2.57 9.92
N THR A 171 3.01 -2.15 10.96
CA THR A 171 2.39 -3.05 11.94
C THR A 171 1.34 -3.94 11.28
N PHE A 172 0.50 -3.37 10.39
CA PHE A 172 -0.52 -4.12 9.68
C PHE A 172 0.06 -5.15 8.69
N CYS A 173 1.22 -4.88 8.13
CA CYS A 173 1.97 -5.81 7.27
C CYS A 173 3.00 -6.66 8.05
N GLY A 174 3.02 -6.59 9.37
CA GLY A 174 3.91 -7.37 10.23
C GLY A 174 3.20 -8.53 10.90
N ASP A 175 3.96 -9.34 11.63
CA ASP A 175 3.44 -10.44 12.43
C ASP A 175 2.99 -9.98 13.83
N ASP A 176 3.26 -8.71 14.18
CA ASP A 176 2.95 -8.16 15.49
C ASP A 176 1.45 -7.98 15.71
N SER A 177 1.04 -8.05 16.97
CA SER A 177 -0.33 -7.73 17.37
C SER A 177 -0.62 -6.24 17.24
N VAL A 178 -1.89 -5.91 17.02
CA VAL A 178 -2.38 -4.53 16.95
C VAL A 178 -3.13 -4.19 18.23
N LYS A 179 -2.77 -3.04 18.82
CA LYS A 179 -3.54 -2.47 19.93
C LYS A 179 -4.67 -1.61 19.38
N GLY A 180 -5.89 -2.03 19.65
CA GLY A 180 -7.10 -1.27 19.31
C GLY A 180 -7.59 -0.45 20.50
N GLU A 181 -8.06 0.78 20.23
CA GLU A 181 -8.75 1.62 21.18
C GLU A 181 -10.13 1.98 20.64
N VAL A 182 -11.15 1.87 21.48
CA VAL A 182 -12.51 2.32 21.15
C VAL A 182 -12.90 3.37 22.19
N LYS A 183 -13.55 4.44 21.73
CA LYS A 183 -13.97 5.54 22.60
C LYS A 183 -14.83 5.02 23.75
N TYR A 184 -14.45 5.37 24.97
CA TYR A 184 -15.13 4.95 26.23
C TYR A 184 -15.06 3.45 26.56
N LYS A 185 -14.21 2.66 25.88
CA LYS A 185 -13.98 1.24 26.18
C LYS A 185 -12.51 1.00 26.54
N GLN A 186 -12.22 -0.13 27.20
CA GLN A 186 -10.84 -0.54 27.45
C GLN A 186 -10.12 -0.86 26.13
N SER A 187 -8.82 -0.58 26.08
CA SER A 187 -7.99 -1.00 24.95
C SER A 187 -7.89 -2.53 24.90
N PHE A 188 -7.74 -3.05 23.71
CA PHE A 188 -7.66 -4.49 23.46
C PHE A 188 -6.57 -4.78 22.43
N THR A 189 -6.19 -6.03 22.31
CA THR A 189 -5.18 -6.50 21.36
C THR A 189 -5.80 -7.56 20.45
N TYR A 190 -5.44 -7.51 19.15
CA TYR A 190 -5.84 -8.48 18.16
C TYR A 190 -4.71 -8.77 17.17
N TYR A 191 -4.78 -9.92 16.51
CA TYR A 191 -3.73 -10.40 15.58
C TYR A 191 -4.20 -10.38 14.13
N ARG A 192 -5.46 -10.74 13.86
CA ARG A 192 -6.00 -10.78 12.50
C ARG A 192 -6.27 -9.37 11.98
N LYS A 193 -5.60 -9.03 10.91
CA LYS A 193 -5.63 -7.70 10.30
C LYS A 193 -6.31 -7.76 8.94
N PRO A 194 -7.07 -6.71 8.53
CA PRO A 194 -7.62 -6.65 7.19
C PRO A 194 -6.53 -6.50 6.14
N LEU A 195 -6.81 -6.94 4.91
CA LEU A 195 -6.02 -6.53 3.76
C LEU A 195 -6.13 -5.02 3.58
N LEU A 196 -5.00 -4.35 3.32
CA LEU A 196 -5.00 -2.93 2.97
C LEU A 196 -5.02 -2.79 1.44
N MET A 197 -6.07 -2.16 0.92
CA MET A 197 -6.25 -1.88 -0.50
C MET A 197 -6.41 -0.37 -0.71
N MET A 198 -5.57 0.19 -1.57
CA MET A 198 -5.55 1.63 -1.82
C MET A 198 -5.62 1.91 -3.32
N ALA A 199 -6.12 3.07 -3.69
CA ALA A 199 -6.13 3.53 -5.07
C ALA A 199 -5.80 5.01 -5.17
N GLY A 200 -5.01 5.39 -6.17
CA GLY A 200 -4.62 6.78 -6.39
C GLY A 200 -4.13 7.05 -7.81
N ASN A 201 -3.97 8.34 -8.11
CA ASN A 201 -3.45 8.80 -9.40
C ASN A 201 -1.95 9.18 -9.35
N HIS A 202 -1.36 9.11 -8.18
CA HIS A 202 0.03 9.52 -7.95
C HIS A 202 0.74 8.49 -7.07
N SER A 203 2.05 8.39 -7.22
CA SER A 203 2.86 7.51 -6.38
C SER A 203 2.81 7.94 -4.91
N ILE A 204 2.96 6.98 -4.01
CA ILE A 204 3.08 7.25 -2.58
C ILE A 204 4.45 7.87 -2.30
N LYS A 205 4.47 9.01 -1.61
CA LYS A 205 5.69 9.71 -1.20
C LYS A 205 5.93 9.54 0.29
N VAL A 206 7.18 9.37 0.68
CA VAL A 206 7.61 9.21 2.08
C VAL A 206 8.71 10.23 2.40
N ASN A 207 8.71 10.81 3.60
CA ASN A 207 9.62 11.91 3.95
C ASN A 207 11.01 11.51 4.46
N ARG A 208 11.31 10.21 4.65
CA ARG A 208 12.58 9.75 5.22
C ARG A 208 13.05 8.46 4.56
N ALA A 209 14.28 8.46 4.05
CA ALA A 209 14.95 7.32 3.44
C ALA A 209 14.96 6.06 4.32
N GLU A 210 15.16 6.19 5.64
CA GLU A 210 15.22 5.07 6.60
C GLU A 210 13.93 4.21 6.69
N HIS A 211 12.80 4.74 6.18
CA HIS A 211 11.51 4.04 6.22
C HIS A 211 11.01 3.60 4.85
N GLU A 212 11.65 4.05 3.78
CA GLU A 212 11.20 3.85 2.40
C GLU A 212 11.31 2.41 1.98
N ASP A 213 12.48 1.81 2.07
CA ASP A 213 12.72 0.44 1.62
C ASP A 213 11.78 -0.57 2.31
N ALA A 214 11.62 -0.43 3.62
CA ALA A 214 10.77 -1.34 4.38
C ALA A 214 9.28 -1.21 4.06
N LEU A 215 8.80 -0.03 3.68
CA LEU A 215 7.42 0.20 3.26
C LEU A 215 7.22 -0.26 1.82
N PHE A 216 8.09 0.16 0.91
CA PHE A 216 7.99 -0.16 -0.52
C PHE A 216 8.19 -1.64 -0.81
N ASN A 217 9.03 -2.33 -0.04
CA ASN A 217 9.16 -3.78 -0.12
C ASN A 217 7.86 -4.52 0.24
N ARG A 218 6.99 -3.89 1.04
CA ARG A 218 5.67 -4.42 1.42
C ARG A 218 4.54 -3.97 0.48
N MET A 219 4.80 -2.98 -0.36
CA MET A 219 3.82 -2.43 -1.27
C MET A 219 3.78 -3.24 -2.58
N ILE A 220 2.62 -3.71 -2.94
CA ILE A 220 2.34 -4.29 -4.26
C ILE A 220 1.62 -3.23 -5.08
N VAL A 221 2.31 -2.68 -6.06
CA VAL A 221 1.71 -1.74 -7.00
C VAL A 221 1.00 -2.52 -8.10
N VAL A 222 -0.27 -2.22 -8.29
CA VAL A 222 -1.09 -2.68 -9.42
C VAL A 222 -1.20 -1.52 -10.38
N PRO A 223 -0.43 -1.48 -11.47
CA PRO A 223 -0.47 -0.38 -12.42
C PRO A 223 -1.69 -0.51 -13.33
N PHE A 224 -2.50 0.53 -13.36
CA PHE A 224 -3.63 0.64 -14.27
C PHE A 224 -3.23 1.51 -15.44
N ALA A 225 -3.21 0.94 -16.63
CA ALA A 225 -3.03 1.70 -17.86
C ALA A 225 -4.28 2.56 -18.15
N ASP A 226 -4.12 3.56 -19.01
CA ASP A 226 -5.27 4.25 -19.57
C ASP A 226 -6.03 3.26 -20.48
N PRO A 227 -7.30 2.96 -20.20
CA PRO A 227 -8.07 2.02 -21.01
C PRO A 227 -8.39 2.59 -22.40
N ASN A 228 -8.12 3.89 -22.63
CA ASN A 228 -8.40 4.59 -23.90
C ASN A 228 -9.83 4.39 -24.39
N VAL A 229 -10.80 4.39 -23.45
CA VAL A 229 -12.23 4.21 -23.72
C VAL A 229 -12.89 5.57 -23.82
N GLU A 230 -13.57 5.83 -24.93
CA GLU A 230 -14.36 7.04 -25.14
C GLU A 230 -15.44 7.16 -24.04
N GLU A 231 -15.76 8.40 -23.66
CA GLU A 231 -16.71 8.66 -22.57
C GLU A 231 -18.10 8.04 -22.84
N SER A 232 -18.51 8.02 -24.09
CA SER A 232 -19.79 7.42 -24.56
C SER A 232 -19.81 5.89 -24.48
N GLU A 233 -18.65 5.24 -24.43
CA GLU A 233 -18.51 3.79 -24.37
C GLU A 233 -18.28 3.28 -22.94
N ARG A 234 -18.11 4.20 -21.98
CA ARG A 234 -17.93 3.84 -20.57
C ARG A 234 -19.20 3.24 -20.00
N ILE A 235 -19.06 2.12 -19.35
CA ILE A 235 -20.17 1.45 -18.67
C ILE A 235 -20.35 2.10 -17.29
N PRO A 236 -21.46 2.80 -17.03
CA PRO A 236 -21.76 3.29 -15.70
C PRO A 236 -21.85 2.12 -14.74
N GLU A 237 -21.33 2.31 -13.51
CA GLU A 237 -21.39 1.30 -12.45
C GLU A 237 -20.89 -0.09 -12.90
N LEU A 238 -19.77 -0.13 -13.64
CA LEU A 238 -19.16 -1.36 -14.15
C LEU A 238 -18.96 -2.42 -13.05
N TYR A 239 -18.77 -2.00 -11.81
CA TYR A 239 -18.66 -2.91 -10.65
C TYR A 239 -19.89 -3.80 -10.48
N GLN A 240 -21.09 -3.36 -10.90
CA GLN A 240 -22.29 -4.20 -10.85
C GLN A 240 -22.20 -5.34 -11.87
N ARG A 241 -21.64 -5.08 -13.05
CA ARG A 241 -21.37 -6.15 -14.03
C ARG A 241 -20.38 -7.18 -13.50
N PHE A 242 -19.41 -6.74 -12.72
CA PHE A 242 -18.48 -7.66 -12.03
C PHE A 242 -19.22 -8.47 -10.96
N LEU A 243 -20.20 -7.90 -10.25
CA LEU A 243 -21.02 -8.66 -9.30
C LEU A 243 -21.91 -9.70 -10.00
N ASP A 244 -22.43 -9.40 -11.18
CA ASP A 244 -23.16 -10.37 -12.01
C ASP A 244 -22.23 -11.54 -12.44
N GLU A 245 -20.94 -11.27 -12.64
CA GLU A 245 -19.87 -12.24 -13.01
C GLU A 245 -19.11 -12.79 -11.80
N ALA A 246 -19.52 -12.47 -10.56
CA ALA A 246 -18.76 -12.78 -9.35
C ALA A 246 -18.40 -14.27 -9.21
N PRO A 247 -19.24 -15.25 -9.51
CA PRO A 247 -18.84 -16.67 -9.46
C PRO A 247 -17.63 -16.97 -10.33
N TYR A 248 -17.61 -16.45 -11.56
CA TYR A 248 -16.48 -16.62 -12.46
C TYR A 248 -15.21 -15.92 -11.95
N ILE A 249 -15.34 -14.67 -11.51
CA ILE A 249 -14.19 -13.88 -11.03
C ILE A 249 -13.59 -14.54 -9.77
N VAL A 250 -14.44 -15.06 -8.88
CA VAL A 250 -13.97 -15.78 -7.68
C VAL A 250 -13.36 -17.13 -8.04
N HIS A 251 -13.88 -17.85 -9.03
CA HIS A 251 -13.23 -19.05 -9.54
C HIS A 251 -11.80 -18.77 -10.00
N GLU A 252 -11.63 -17.74 -10.83
CA GLU A 252 -10.30 -17.31 -11.30
C GLU A 252 -9.41 -16.83 -10.15
N ALA A 253 -10.00 -16.20 -9.12
CA ALA A 253 -9.28 -15.82 -7.91
C ALA A 253 -8.82 -17.05 -7.11
N CYS A 254 -9.60 -18.13 -7.06
CA CYS A 254 -9.16 -19.40 -6.47
C CYS A 254 -7.92 -19.96 -7.19
N MET A 255 -7.90 -19.92 -8.52
CA MET A 255 -6.74 -20.36 -9.31
C MET A 255 -5.51 -19.49 -9.01
N ALA A 256 -5.68 -18.15 -8.95
CA ALA A 256 -4.61 -17.24 -8.60
C ALA A 256 -4.10 -17.46 -7.16
N TYR A 257 -4.99 -17.80 -6.24
CA TYR A 257 -4.67 -18.09 -4.84
C TYR A 257 -3.85 -19.38 -4.69
N GLN A 258 -4.20 -20.43 -5.41
CA GLN A 258 -3.41 -21.68 -5.46
C GLN A 258 -2.00 -21.42 -5.98
N ASP A 259 -1.89 -20.64 -7.06
CA ASP A 259 -0.59 -20.26 -7.62
C ASP A 259 0.23 -19.41 -6.63
N LEU A 260 -0.42 -18.48 -5.91
CA LEU A 260 0.20 -17.69 -4.84
C LEU A 260 0.72 -18.57 -3.70
N ALA A 261 -0.06 -19.55 -3.26
CA ALA A 261 0.36 -20.52 -2.25
C ALA A 261 1.55 -21.35 -2.72
N ALA A 262 1.53 -21.81 -3.97
CA ALA A 262 2.64 -22.56 -4.59
C ALA A 262 3.93 -21.72 -4.66
N ARG A 263 3.83 -20.41 -4.73
CA ARG A 263 4.94 -19.44 -4.68
C ARG A 263 5.32 -18.98 -3.27
N ASN A 264 4.98 -19.78 -2.24
CA ASN A 264 5.24 -19.44 -0.84
C ASN A 264 4.67 -18.06 -0.41
N TRP A 265 3.49 -17.73 -0.87
CA TRP A 265 2.78 -16.49 -0.54
C TRP A 265 3.51 -15.22 -0.96
N VAL A 266 4.33 -15.30 -2.01
CA VAL A 266 4.97 -14.13 -2.62
C VAL A 266 4.07 -13.58 -3.72
N PRO A 267 3.44 -12.39 -3.53
CA PRO A 267 2.54 -11.81 -4.51
C PRO A 267 3.24 -11.51 -5.84
N THR A 268 2.47 -11.57 -6.90
CA THR A 268 2.92 -11.16 -8.23
C THR A 268 3.35 -9.70 -8.22
N ARG A 269 4.52 -9.43 -8.80
CA ARG A 269 5.03 -8.08 -9.01
C ARG A 269 5.20 -7.83 -10.50
N VAL A 270 4.78 -6.65 -10.95
CA VAL A 270 4.94 -6.18 -12.32
C VAL A 270 5.84 -4.95 -12.37
N PRO A 271 6.49 -4.68 -13.50
CA PRO A 271 7.18 -3.41 -13.69
C PRO A 271 6.20 -2.24 -13.50
N VAL A 272 6.58 -1.32 -12.63
CA VAL A 272 5.78 -0.13 -12.35
C VAL A 272 6.22 0.99 -13.29
N PRO A 273 5.31 1.66 -14.01
CA PRO A 273 5.65 2.84 -14.80
C PRO A 273 6.38 3.89 -13.95
N ALA A 274 7.35 4.58 -14.53
CA ALA A 274 8.23 5.50 -13.82
C ALA A 274 7.45 6.59 -13.04
N GLU A 275 6.32 7.05 -13.58
CA GLU A 275 5.46 8.03 -12.93
C GLU A 275 4.76 7.51 -11.67
N TYR A 276 4.59 6.18 -11.54
CA TYR A 276 3.98 5.52 -10.37
C TYR A 276 5.01 4.77 -9.53
N ALA A 277 6.24 4.65 -10.01
CA ALA A 277 7.29 4.08 -9.20
C ALA A 277 7.36 4.80 -7.86
N PRO A 278 7.54 4.08 -6.74
CA PRO A 278 7.87 4.71 -5.49
C PRO A 278 9.02 5.68 -5.79
N GLN A 279 8.80 6.96 -5.57
CA GLN A 279 9.89 7.91 -5.75
C GLN A 279 10.88 7.59 -4.66
N GLU A 280 11.99 6.96 -5.04
CA GLU A 280 13.14 6.79 -4.17
C GLU A 280 13.41 8.14 -3.54
N GLY A 281 13.41 8.11 -2.26
CA GLY A 281 13.51 9.16 -1.30
C GLY A 281 13.77 10.55 -1.78
N ASN A 282 12.85 11.40 -1.40
CA ASN A 282 13.14 12.82 -1.31
C ASN A 282 14.07 13.31 -2.43
N GLN A 283 13.49 13.75 -3.56
CA GLN A 283 14.28 14.40 -4.63
C GLN A 283 15.30 15.41 -4.05
N ALA A 284 14.98 15.97 -2.88
CA ALA A 284 15.90 16.78 -2.10
C ALA A 284 17.12 16.00 -1.59
N LEU A 285 16.95 14.74 -1.21
CA LEU A 285 18.07 13.92 -0.72
C LEU A 285 18.93 13.41 -1.89
N LEU A 286 18.29 13.00 -2.99
CA LEU A 286 18.98 12.61 -4.22
C LEU A 286 19.76 13.78 -4.81
N ALA A 287 19.13 14.95 -4.94
CA ALA A 287 19.77 16.16 -5.39
C ALA A 287 20.91 16.60 -4.46
N ALA A 288 20.70 16.53 -3.15
CA ALA A 288 21.76 16.83 -2.19
C ALA A 288 22.90 15.81 -2.21
N LYS A 289 22.61 14.52 -2.47
CA LYS A 289 23.61 13.47 -2.57
C LYS A 289 24.46 13.66 -3.81
N ALA A 290 23.85 13.84 -4.98
CA ALA A 290 24.54 14.13 -6.22
C ALA A 290 25.39 15.41 -6.09
N PHE A 291 24.82 16.48 -5.54
CA PHE A 291 25.55 17.72 -5.26
C PHE A 291 26.76 17.51 -4.34
N VAL A 292 26.65 16.68 -3.31
CA VAL A 292 27.78 16.36 -2.41
C VAL A 292 28.83 15.54 -3.13
N GLU A 293 28.45 14.58 -3.95
CA GLU A 293 29.38 13.74 -4.73
C GLU A 293 30.14 14.54 -5.79
N ASP A 294 29.47 15.49 -6.46
CA ASP A 294 30.03 16.20 -7.60
C ASP A 294 30.69 17.54 -7.23
N CYS A 295 30.17 18.24 -6.20
CA CYS A 295 30.55 19.62 -5.90
C CYS A 295 31.18 19.83 -4.54
N ILE A 296 31.33 18.78 -3.70
CA ILE A 296 31.94 18.94 -2.37
C ILE A 296 33.18 18.08 -2.19
N SER A 297 34.28 18.73 -1.81
CA SER A 297 35.49 18.07 -1.36
C SER A 297 35.58 18.07 0.18
N PHE A 298 36.09 16.96 0.75
CA PHE A 298 36.32 16.82 2.20
C PHE A 298 37.75 17.26 2.54
N GLU A 299 37.89 18.49 3.01
CA GLU A 299 39.21 19.10 3.33
C GLU A 299 39.27 19.54 4.78
N THR A 300 40.21 18.97 5.52
CA THR A 300 40.38 19.31 6.95
C THR A 300 40.78 20.78 7.13
N GLY A 301 40.01 21.51 7.90
CA GLY A 301 40.24 22.93 8.21
C GLY A 301 39.52 23.91 7.31
N SER A 302 38.97 23.44 6.17
CA SER A 302 38.17 24.28 5.27
C SER A 302 36.79 24.59 5.87
N GLN A 303 36.21 25.72 5.49
CA GLN A 303 34.89 26.17 5.97
C GLN A 303 34.09 26.81 4.85
N VAL A 304 32.82 26.37 4.70
CA VAL A 304 31.88 26.94 3.73
C VAL A 304 30.60 27.38 4.45
N THR A 305 30.07 28.52 4.08
CA THR A 305 28.81 29.00 4.66
C THR A 305 27.60 28.27 4.05
N THR A 306 26.52 28.21 4.82
CA THR A 306 25.25 27.67 4.31
C THR A 306 24.67 28.46 3.12
N ALA A 307 25.08 29.73 2.96
CA ALA A 307 24.64 30.55 1.84
C ALA A 307 25.39 30.14 0.57
N GLU A 308 26.72 30.07 0.61
CA GLU A 308 27.55 29.63 -0.50
C GLU A 308 27.18 28.24 -1.00
N LEU A 309 26.96 27.28 -0.10
CA LEU A 309 26.49 25.93 -0.46
C LEU A 309 25.11 25.93 -1.13
N TYR A 310 24.22 26.83 -0.69
CA TYR A 310 22.89 26.90 -1.27
C TYR A 310 22.90 27.56 -2.66
N ASP A 311 23.72 28.62 -2.83
CA ASP A 311 23.86 29.31 -4.11
C ASP A 311 24.51 28.37 -5.15
N ALA A 312 25.56 27.65 -4.78
CA ALA A 312 26.18 26.61 -5.62
C ALA A 312 25.20 25.46 -5.96
N TYR A 313 24.35 25.05 -5.00
CA TYR A 313 23.33 24.05 -5.25
C TYR A 313 22.30 24.50 -6.29
N LEU A 314 21.89 25.77 -6.27
CA LEU A 314 20.90 26.27 -7.24
C LEU A 314 21.46 26.24 -8.66
N GLU A 315 22.73 26.60 -8.84
CA GLU A 315 23.42 26.49 -10.13
C GLU A 315 23.52 25.03 -10.57
N TYR A 316 23.99 24.14 -9.72
CA TYR A 316 24.07 22.70 -9.99
C TYR A 316 22.72 22.07 -10.33
N ALA A 317 21.67 22.40 -9.56
CA ALA A 317 20.35 21.87 -9.78
C ALA A 317 19.75 22.32 -11.12
N PHE A 318 20.04 23.54 -11.55
CA PHE A 318 19.63 24.05 -12.87
C PHE A 318 20.34 23.30 -14.01
N ASP A 319 21.66 23.11 -13.89
CA ASP A 319 22.47 22.46 -14.92
C ASP A 319 22.17 20.96 -15.06
N GLU A 320 21.94 20.27 -13.95
CA GLU A 320 21.71 18.82 -13.91
C GLU A 320 20.21 18.43 -13.91
N GLY A 321 19.30 19.41 -13.97
CA GLY A 321 17.86 19.17 -14.02
C GLY A 321 17.24 18.69 -12.72
N PHE A 322 17.88 18.94 -11.58
CA PHE A 322 17.31 18.69 -10.26
C PHE A 322 16.30 19.79 -9.84
N PRO A 323 15.38 19.50 -8.90
CA PRO A 323 14.42 20.49 -8.45
C PRO A 323 15.10 21.59 -7.62
N GLU A 324 14.70 22.85 -7.83
CA GLU A 324 15.07 23.97 -6.96
C GLU A 324 14.47 23.77 -5.54
N LEU A 325 15.26 23.33 -4.60
CA LEU A 325 14.85 23.20 -3.21
C LEU A 325 14.89 24.58 -2.54
N ASN A 326 13.93 24.85 -1.65
CA ASN A 326 14.09 26.00 -0.76
C ASN A 326 15.22 25.77 0.24
N LYS A 327 15.79 26.88 0.76
CA LYS A 327 16.96 26.86 1.66
C LYS A 327 16.83 25.94 2.89
N THR A 328 15.60 25.76 3.38
CA THR A 328 15.32 24.89 4.55
C THR A 328 15.32 23.41 4.15
N ALA A 329 14.70 23.05 3.02
CA ALA A 329 14.67 21.68 2.49
C ALA A 329 16.08 21.23 2.10
N PHE A 330 16.82 22.07 1.34
CA PHE A 330 18.21 21.80 0.99
C PHE A 330 19.09 21.60 2.23
N GLY A 331 19.01 22.50 3.21
CA GLY A 331 19.84 22.40 4.43
C GLY A 331 19.55 21.15 5.28
N ARG A 332 18.31 20.61 5.25
CA ARG A 332 17.96 19.33 5.89
C ARG A 332 18.55 18.16 5.11
N ALA A 333 18.35 18.13 3.80
CA ALA A 333 18.85 17.08 2.92
C ALA A 333 20.40 17.02 2.96
N LEU A 334 21.06 18.16 2.80
CA LEU A 334 22.51 18.26 2.89
C LEU A 334 23.05 17.75 4.24
N SER A 335 22.44 18.15 5.36
CA SER A 335 22.85 17.67 6.68
C SER A 335 22.70 16.15 6.82
N SER A 336 21.66 15.57 6.25
CA SER A 336 21.44 14.11 6.25
C SER A 336 22.51 13.39 5.45
N VAL A 337 22.84 13.87 4.25
CA VAL A 337 23.86 13.28 3.38
C VAL A 337 25.25 13.40 4.02
N LEU A 338 25.61 14.59 4.49
CA LEU A 338 26.92 14.80 5.11
C LEU A 338 27.14 13.95 6.37
N ASN A 339 26.12 13.68 7.16
CA ASN A 339 26.22 12.78 8.31
C ASN A 339 26.47 11.31 7.92
N GLN A 340 26.13 10.89 6.71
CA GLN A 340 26.32 9.52 6.21
C GLN A 340 27.65 9.38 5.41
N ALA A 341 28.09 10.44 4.75
CA ALA A 341 29.22 10.43 3.82
C ALA A 341 30.59 10.72 4.46
N VAL A 342 30.65 11.03 5.76
CA VAL A 342 31.86 11.55 6.40
C VAL A 342 32.89 10.46 6.67
N PRO A 343 34.16 10.64 6.23
CA PRO A 343 35.27 9.82 6.71
C PRO A 343 35.48 9.98 8.24
N GLU A 344 35.74 8.89 8.96
CA GLU A 344 35.94 8.89 10.42
C GLU A 344 37.03 9.87 10.88
N ALA A 345 37.97 10.24 9.99
CA ALA A 345 39.14 11.08 10.30
C ALA A 345 38.86 12.59 10.39
N ALA A 346 37.74 13.08 9.81
CA ALA A 346 37.45 14.52 9.79
C ALA A 346 35.91 14.81 9.82
N PRO A 347 35.28 14.71 10.98
CA PRO A 347 33.84 14.88 11.08
C PRO A 347 33.39 16.29 10.64
N VAL A 348 32.44 16.35 9.69
CA VAL A 348 31.83 17.60 9.29
C VAL A 348 30.94 18.09 10.42
N LYS A 349 31.18 19.33 10.87
CA LYS A 349 30.39 19.95 11.94
C LYS A 349 29.70 21.21 11.44
N ARG A 350 28.44 21.36 11.80
CA ARG A 350 27.70 22.60 11.57
C ARG A 350 27.89 23.54 12.75
N VAL A 351 28.60 24.63 12.52
CA VAL A 351 28.96 25.60 13.57
C VAL A 351 28.20 26.89 13.38
N ARG A 352 27.75 27.49 14.47
CA ARG A 352 27.09 28.80 14.47
C ARG A 352 28.14 29.89 14.60
N GLY A 353 28.44 30.59 13.51
CA GLY A 353 29.28 31.78 13.53
C GLY A 353 28.54 33.02 14.01
N SER A 354 29.25 34.13 14.24
CA SER A 354 28.67 35.41 14.70
C SER A 354 27.68 36.03 13.70
N LYS A 355 27.82 35.76 12.40
CA LYS A 355 26.97 36.30 11.33
C LYS A 355 26.28 35.26 10.44
N SER A 356 26.76 34.01 10.41
CA SER A 356 26.24 32.94 9.55
C SER A 356 26.48 31.53 10.13
N ARG A 357 25.70 30.57 9.69
CA ARG A 357 25.98 29.13 9.96
C ARG A 357 26.99 28.63 8.94
N ARG A 358 27.94 27.81 9.36
CA ARG A 358 29.03 27.26 8.53
C ARG A 358 29.14 25.74 8.71
N TYR A 359 29.61 25.07 7.69
CA TYR A 359 30.09 23.70 7.77
C TYR A 359 31.63 23.72 7.78
N THR A 360 32.24 22.86 8.60
CA THR A 360 33.69 22.71 8.70
C THR A 360 34.13 21.42 8.06
N ASN A 361 35.39 21.39 7.61
CA ASN A 361 36.03 20.26 6.94
C ASN A 361 35.40 19.89 5.58
N ILE A 362 34.79 20.85 4.91
CA ILE A 362 34.35 20.73 3.52
C ILE A 362 34.65 22.02 2.75
N ALA A 363 34.89 21.88 1.45
CA ALA A 363 35.00 22.95 0.48
C ALA A 363 34.12 22.68 -0.73
N LEU A 364 33.75 23.71 -1.51
CA LEU A 364 33.20 23.57 -2.85
C LEU A 364 34.34 23.16 -3.77
N ALA A 365 34.14 22.10 -4.58
CA ALA A 365 35.12 21.55 -5.52
C ALA A 365 35.28 22.42 -6.75
#